data_3d54f9d9a20287dc9b36acc5d58d9d57
#
_entry.id   3d54f9d9a20287dc9b36acc5d58d9d57
#
_cell.length_a   1.000
_cell.length_b   1.000
_cell.length_c   1.000
_cell.angle_alpha   90.00
_cell.angle_beta   90.00
_cell.angle_gamma   90.00
#
_symmetry.space_group_name_H-M   'P 1'
#
loop_
_entity.id
_entity.type
_entity.pdbx_description
1 polymer ?
#
loop_
_entity_poly.entity_id
_entity_poly.type
_entity_poly.pdbx_seq_one_letter_code
_entity_poly.pdbx_strand_id
1 'polypeptide(L)'
;MPIDYEAEYNNRARVPEHAGIFARWTREAEDYRAEAMKERRAELGLSYGSTPRQTIDLFWPRPVSSAAKAPLAIFVHGGYWRSLEPGMFSQVARGLNSHGVAVAVAGYDLCPQVTIADIIEQIRHACLFLWLRTERRMMVYGHSAGGHLAAAMLATQPRDA
;
A
#
# COMPACT_ATOMS: atom_id res chain seq x y z
N MET A 1 -12.14 -0.80 36.98
CA MET A 1 -10.81 -0.18 36.77
C MET A 1 -10.84 0.49 35.40
N PRO A 2 -10.25 1.67 35.21
CA PRO A 2 -10.12 2.25 33.89
C PRO A 2 -9.25 1.34 33.01
N ILE A 3 -9.60 1.24 31.72
CA ILE A 3 -8.83 0.46 30.75
C ILE A 3 -7.52 1.19 30.47
N ASP A 4 -6.39 0.49 30.64
CA ASP A 4 -5.09 0.98 30.18
C ASP A 4 -4.94 0.71 28.68
N TYR A 5 -5.31 1.69 27.87
CA TYR A 5 -5.27 1.59 26.41
C TYR A 5 -3.85 1.37 25.86
N GLU A 6 -2.81 1.88 26.54
CA GLU A 6 -1.44 1.64 26.12
C GLU A 6 -1.05 0.17 26.30
N ALA A 7 -1.36 -0.41 27.46
CA ALA A 7 -1.11 -1.84 27.70
C ALA A 7 -1.91 -2.74 26.77
N GLU A 8 -3.17 -2.35 26.43
CA GLU A 8 -4.03 -3.18 25.59
C GLU A 8 -3.74 -3.07 24.09
N TYR A 9 -3.34 -1.91 23.57
CA TYR A 9 -3.24 -1.65 22.14
C TYR A 9 -1.83 -1.40 21.62
N ASN A 10 -0.80 -1.35 22.50
CA ASN A 10 0.59 -1.24 22.06
C ASN A 10 1.13 -2.57 21.56
N ASN A 11 0.85 -2.90 20.30
CA ASN A 11 1.32 -4.15 19.67
C ASN A 11 2.85 -4.27 19.66
N ARG A 12 3.58 -3.14 19.59
CA ARG A 12 5.05 -3.17 19.57
C ARG A 12 5.62 -3.63 20.90
N ALA A 13 5.02 -3.22 22.02
CA ALA A 13 5.43 -3.68 23.34
C ALA A 13 5.15 -5.19 23.54
N ARG A 14 4.14 -5.73 22.83
CA ARG A 14 3.76 -7.16 22.91
C ARG A 14 4.59 -8.07 21.99
N VAL A 15 5.35 -7.50 21.05
CA VAL A 15 6.21 -8.25 20.11
C VAL A 15 7.64 -7.73 20.23
N PRO A 16 8.44 -8.27 21.17
CA PRO A 16 9.81 -7.81 21.40
C PRO A 16 10.68 -7.81 20.15
N GLU A 17 10.42 -8.72 19.21
CA GLU A 17 11.16 -8.88 17.96
C GLU A 17 10.74 -7.88 16.87
N HIS A 18 9.79 -6.96 17.13
CA HIS A 18 9.22 -6.06 16.12
C HIS A 18 10.30 -5.26 15.37
N ALA A 19 11.36 -4.83 16.04
CA ALA A 19 12.43 -4.08 15.40
C ALA A 19 13.18 -4.92 14.35
N GLY A 20 13.45 -6.19 14.64
CA GLY A 20 14.06 -7.14 13.72
C GLY A 20 13.15 -7.47 12.53
N ILE A 21 11.83 -7.58 12.77
CA ILE A 21 10.83 -7.81 11.74
C ILE A 21 10.80 -6.61 10.77
N PHE A 22 10.73 -5.39 11.27
CA PHE A 22 10.74 -4.18 10.43
C PHE A 22 12.04 -4.04 9.64
N ALA A 23 13.19 -4.27 10.26
CA ALA A 23 14.47 -4.24 9.57
C ALA A 23 14.55 -5.28 8.44
N ARG A 24 13.95 -6.46 8.63
CA ARG A 24 13.83 -7.47 7.57
C ARG A 24 12.91 -7.00 6.45
N TRP A 25 11.72 -6.48 6.76
CA TRP A 25 10.80 -5.96 5.74
C TRP A 25 11.45 -4.87 4.90
N THR A 26 12.16 -3.93 5.53
CA THR A 26 12.88 -2.86 4.81
C THR A 26 13.89 -3.44 3.83
N ARG A 27 14.74 -4.38 4.28
CA ARG A 27 15.73 -5.02 3.39
C ARG A 27 15.07 -5.78 2.24
N GLU A 28 14.04 -6.60 2.54
CA GLU A 28 13.32 -7.36 1.50
C GLU A 28 12.63 -6.43 0.48
N ALA A 29 12.15 -5.28 0.95
CA ALA A 29 11.54 -4.26 0.08
C ALA A 29 12.59 -3.59 -0.82
N GLU A 30 13.74 -3.21 -0.25
CA GLU A 30 14.87 -2.62 -0.98
C GLU A 30 15.39 -3.57 -2.05
N ASP A 31 15.61 -4.84 -1.68
CA ASP A 31 16.07 -5.89 -2.60
C ASP A 31 15.09 -6.09 -3.75
N TYR A 32 13.79 -6.14 -3.45
CA TYR A 32 12.76 -6.32 -4.47
C TYR A 32 12.64 -5.09 -5.40
N ARG A 33 12.75 -3.88 -4.85
CA ARG A 33 12.77 -2.63 -5.63
C ARG A 33 13.97 -2.62 -6.59
N ALA A 34 15.16 -2.92 -6.08
CA ALA A 34 16.36 -2.96 -6.89
C ALA A 34 16.28 -3.98 -8.03
N GLU A 35 15.76 -5.19 -7.74
CA GLU A 35 15.50 -6.23 -8.73
C GLU A 35 14.51 -5.76 -9.80
N ALA A 36 13.36 -5.24 -9.39
CA ALA A 36 12.30 -4.81 -10.29
C ALA A 36 12.74 -3.61 -11.16
N MET A 37 13.50 -2.67 -10.60
CA MET A 37 14.08 -1.55 -11.34
C MET A 37 15.10 -2.00 -12.39
N LYS A 38 16.02 -2.90 -12.01
CA LYS A 38 16.99 -3.50 -12.94
C LYS A 38 16.32 -4.17 -14.13
N GLU A 39 15.18 -4.80 -13.91
CA GLU A 39 14.38 -5.49 -14.93
C GLU A 39 13.38 -4.57 -15.64
N ARG A 40 13.36 -3.28 -15.32
CA ARG A 40 12.40 -2.30 -15.86
C ARG A 40 10.94 -2.70 -15.63
N ARG A 41 10.65 -3.30 -14.48
CA ARG A 41 9.32 -3.74 -14.04
C ARG A 41 8.72 -2.86 -12.95
N ALA A 42 9.36 -1.78 -12.55
CA ALA A 42 8.86 -0.90 -11.52
C ALA A 42 8.76 0.54 -12.01
N GLU A 43 7.68 1.19 -11.63
CA GLU A 43 7.46 2.62 -11.71
C GLU A 43 7.26 3.13 -10.29
N LEU A 44 8.22 3.88 -9.76
CA LEU A 44 8.24 4.28 -8.35
C LEU A 44 7.84 5.74 -8.18
N GLY A 45 7.14 6.05 -7.09
CA GLY A 45 6.80 7.42 -6.71
C GLY A 45 5.81 8.10 -7.66
N LEU A 46 4.91 7.34 -8.29
CA LEU A 46 3.85 7.92 -9.13
C LEU A 46 2.90 8.75 -8.26
N SER A 47 2.92 10.08 -8.43
CA SER A 47 2.05 10.98 -7.68
C SER A 47 0.60 10.84 -8.15
N TYR A 48 -0.31 10.58 -7.22
CA TYR A 48 -1.76 10.54 -7.45
C TYR A 48 -2.50 11.70 -6.78
N GLY A 49 -1.80 12.52 -6.01
CA GLY A 49 -2.34 13.66 -5.29
C GLY A 49 -1.30 14.75 -5.05
N SER A 50 -1.62 15.70 -4.18
CA SER A 50 -0.85 16.93 -3.99
C SER A 50 0.24 16.88 -2.92
N THR A 51 0.22 15.86 -2.05
CA THR A 51 1.19 15.74 -0.96
C THR A 51 2.31 14.75 -1.31
N PRO A 52 3.49 14.87 -0.69
CA PRO A 52 4.61 13.96 -0.93
C PRO A 52 4.31 12.49 -0.58
N ARG A 53 3.30 12.23 0.28
CA ARG A 53 2.92 10.88 0.67
C ARG A 53 1.89 10.25 -0.25
N GLN A 54 1.21 11.04 -1.08
CA GLN A 54 0.22 10.58 -2.04
C GLN A 54 0.89 10.03 -3.30
N THR A 55 1.65 8.95 -3.13
CA THR A 55 2.40 8.27 -4.19
C THR A 55 2.08 6.80 -4.27
N ILE A 56 2.34 6.22 -5.43
CA ILE A 56 2.18 4.80 -5.73
C ILE A 56 3.49 4.27 -6.30
N ASP A 57 3.92 3.11 -5.81
CA ASP A 57 4.93 2.29 -6.45
C ASP A 57 4.23 1.15 -7.19
N LEU A 58 4.41 1.08 -8.50
CA LEU A 58 3.76 0.09 -9.37
C LEU A 58 4.77 -0.94 -9.87
N PHE A 59 4.49 -2.21 -9.62
CA PHE A 59 5.34 -3.35 -9.98
C PHE A 59 4.63 -4.25 -10.98
N TRP A 60 5.26 -4.46 -12.14
CA TRP A 60 4.76 -5.29 -13.21
C TRP A 60 5.22 -6.74 -13.09
N PRO A 61 4.42 -7.73 -13.51
CA PRO A 61 4.81 -9.13 -13.53
C PRO A 61 5.84 -9.44 -14.64
N ARG A 62 6.44 -10.62 -14.57
CA ARG A 62 7.24 -11.18 -15.66
C ARG A 62 6.38 -12.07 -16.57
N PRO A 63 6.60 -12.09 -17.87
CA PRO A 63 7.45 -11.17 -18.62
C PRO A 63 6.77 -9.80 -18.77
N VAL A 64 7.57 -8.73 -18.93
CA VAL A 64 7.06 -7.35 -19.11
C VAL A 64 6.11 -7.24 -20.31
N SER A 65 6.30 -8.05 -21.34
CA SER A 65 5.42 -8.13 -22.51
C SER A 65 3.96 -8.50 -22.18
N SER A 66 3.71 -9.15 -21.05
CA SER A 66 2.35 -9.46 -20.56
C SER A 66 1.74 -8.35 -19.69
N ALA A 67 2.51 -7.33 -19.36
CA ALA A 67 2.07 -6.24 -18.48
C ALA A 67 0.79 -5.57 -18.98
N ALA A 68 0.64 -5.40 -20.30
CA ALA A 68 -0.55 -4.79 -20.91
C ALA A 68 -1.87 -5.54 -20.63
N LYS A 69 -1.85 -6.79 -20.22
CA LYS A 69 -3.03 -7.63 -19.92
C LYS A 69 -3.07 -8.12 -18.46
N ALA A 70 -2.05 -7.80 -17.66
CA ALA A 70 -1.96 -8.30 -16.28
C ALA A 70 -3.13 -7.78 -15.44
N PRO A 71 -3.79 -8.61 -14.64
CA PRO A 71 -4.68 -8.14 -13.60
C PRO A 71 -3.95 -7.17 -12.66
N LEU A 72 -4.68 -6.29 -11.99
CA LEU A 72 -4.11 -5.29 -11.10
C LEU A 72 -4.58 -5.51 -9.66
N ALA A 73 -3.66 -5.37 -8.72
CA ALA A 73 -3.96 -5.29 -7.30
C ALA A 73 -3.35 -4.03 -6.70
N ILE A 74 -4.02 -3.42 -5.73
CA ILE A 74 -3.48 -2.32 -4.93
C ILE A 74 -3.36 -2.75 -3.47
N PHE A 75 -2.15 -2.65 -2.94
CA PHE A 75 -1.84 -2.89 -1.53
C PHE A 75 -1.83 -1.59 -0.75
N VAL A 76 -2.49 -1.58 0.40
CA VAL A 76 -2.52 -0.47 1.35
C VAL A 76 -1.83 -0.90 2.65
N HIS A 77 -0.79 -0.18 3.05
CA HIS A 77 -0.01 -0.53 4.24
C HIS A 77 -0.74 -0.22 5.55
N GLY A 78 -0.30 -0.87 6.63
CA GLY A 78 -0.76 -0.62 7.99
C GLY A 78 0.00 0.50 8.68
N GLY A 79 0.01 0.49 10.02
CA GLY A 79 0.73 1.45 10.85
C GLY A 79 -0.19 2.39 11.65
N TYR A 80 -1.38 1.91 12.05
CA TYR A 80 -2.36 2.68 12.84
C TYR A 80 -2.74 4.04 12.22
N TRP A 81 -2.72 4.15 10.89
CA TRP A 81 -2.93 5.42 10.16
C TRP A 81 -1.95 6.54 10.55
N ARG A 82 -0.87 6.24 11.29
CA ARG A 82 0.04 7.19 11.94
C ARG A 82 1.52 6.97 11.62
N SER A 83 1.86 5.90 10.92
CA SER A 83 3.25 5.52 10.70
C SER A 83 3.40 4.63 9.48
N LEU A 84 4.66 4.34 9.13
CA LEU A 84 5.10 3.55 7.99
C LEU A 84 4.92 4.27 6.65
N GLU A 85 5.38 3.65 5.59
CA GLU A 85 5.38 4.19 4.25
C GLU A 85 5.40 3.07 3.20
N PRO A 86 4.95 3.34 1.96
CA PRO A 86 4.84 2.31 0.92
C PRO A 86 6.17 1.64 0.58
N GLY A 87 7.29 2.38 0.67
CA GLY A 87 8.63 1.87 0.37
C GLY A 87 9.04 0.64 1.17
N MET A 88 8.52 0.49 2.39
CA MET A 88 8.78 -0.67 3.26
C MET A 88 8.03 -1.94 2.87
N PHE A 89 7.16 -1.89 1.86
CA PHE A 89 6.24 -2.98 1.51
C PHE A 89 6.38 -3.45 0.06
N SER A 90 7.41 -3.04 -0.67
CA SER A 90 7.58 -3.42 -2.08
C SER A 90 7.65 -4.94 -2.28
N GLN A 91 8.19 -5.69 -1.31
CA GLN A 91 8.27 -7.16 -1.33
C GLN A 91 6.90 -7.86 -1.39
N VAL A 92 5.81 -7.19 -0.96
CA VAL A 92 4.46 -7.78 -1.02
C VAL A 92 4.01 -8.03 -2.46
N ALA A 93 4.61 -7.31 -3.42
CA ALA A 93 4.32 -7.51 -4.83
C ALA A 93 4.90 -8.82 -5.39
N ARG A 94 5.93 -9.40 -4.77
CA ARG A 94 6.66 -10.57 -5.29
C ARG A 94 5.73 -11.75 -5.59
N GLY A 95 4.88 -12.11 -4.64
CA GLY A 95 3.97 -13.25 -4.77
C GLY A 95 2.98 -13.07 -5.92
N LEU A 96 2.27 -11.95 -5.95
CA LEU A 96 1.30 -11.68 -7.01
C LEU A 96 1.96 -11.48 -8.38
N ASN A 97 3.11 -10.81 -8.43
CA ASN A 97 3.87 -10.65 -9.67
C ASN A 97 4.31 -12.01 -10.25
N SER A 98 4.67 -13.01 -9.41
CA SER A 98 5.02 -14.35 -9.88
C SER A 98 3.84 -15.10 -10.51
N HIS A 99 2.61 -14.66 -10.21
CA HIS A 99 1.37 -15.18 -10.79
C HIS A 99 0.79 -14.28 -11.90
N GLY A 100 1.59 -13.36 -12.43
CA GLY A 100 1.17 -12.52 -13.55
C GLY A 100 0.29 -11.34 -13.18
N VAL A 101 0.16 -10.98 -11.89
CA VAL A 101 -0.65 -9.85 -11.41
C VAL A 101 0.25 -8.64 -11.19
N ALA A 102 -0.09 -7.48 -11.74
CA ALA A 102 0.56 -6.22 -11.42
C ALA A 102 0.15 -5.76 -10.01
N VAL A 103 1.07 -5.16 -9.26
CA VAL A 103 0.80 -4.70 -7.90
C VAL A 103 1.21 -3.25 -7.72
N ALA A 104 0.28 -2.43 -7.27
CA ALA A 104 0.50 -1.08 -6.81
C ALA A 104 0.61 -1.07 -5.28
N VAL A 105 1.59 -0.38 -4.74
CA VAL A 105 1.76 -0.15 -3.29
C VAL A 105 1.47 1.32 -3.02
N ALA A 106 0.34 1.62 -2.37
CA ALA A 106 -0.12 2.98 -2.17
C ALA A 106 0.37 3.58 -0.86
N GLY A 107 0.90 4.81 -0.94
CA GLY A 107 1.12 5.69 0.20
C GLY A 107 -0.11 6.56 0.47
N TYR A 108 -0.16 7.17 1.65
CA TYR A 108 -1.21 8.09 2.09
C TYR A 108 -0.69 8.98 3.22
N ASP A 109 -1.33 10.12 3.45
CA ASP A 109 -1.01 10.99 4.57
C ASP A 109 -1.40 10.36 5.90
N LEU A 110 -0.78 10.80 6.99
CA LEU A 110 -0.91 10.16 8.30
C LEU A 110 -1.65 11.06 9.29
N CYS A 111 -2.37 10.44 10.21
CA CYS A 111 -2.89 11.11 11.38
C CYS A 111 -1.73 11.54 12.32
N PRO A 112 -1.84 12.68 13.00
CA PRO A 112 -3.02 13.56 13.15
C PRO A 112 -3.09 14.67 12.09
N GLN A 113 -2.19 14.74 11.10
CA GLN A 113 -2.18 15.78 10.07
C GLN A 113 -3.44 15.76 9.20
N VAL A 114 -3.99 14.56 9.01
CA VAL A 114 -5.26 14.31 8.32
C VAL A 114 -6.15 13.40 9.17
N THR A 115 -7.42 13.32 8.84
CA THR A 115 -8.36 12.38 9.46
C THR A 115 -8.36 11.02 8.74
N ILE A 116 -8.89 9.97 9.38
CA ILE A 116 -9.09 8.67 8.72
C ILE A 116 -10.03 8.80 7.52
N ALA A 117 -11.03 9.70 7.59
CA ALA A 117 -11.92 9.97 6.48
C ALA A 117 -11.16 10.55 5.27
N ASP A 118 -10.22 11.47 5.50
CA ASP A 118 -9.37 12.02 4.44
C ASP A 118 -8.48 10.92 3.82
N ILE A 119 -7.93 10.02 4.64
CA ILE A 119 -7.13 8.88 4.17
C ILE A 119 -7.97 7.96 3.28
N ILE A 120 -9.23 7.71 3.64
CA ILE A 120 -10.15 6.91 2.82
C ILE A 120 -10.33 7.57 1.43
N GLU A 121 -10.55 8.88 1.38
CA GLU A 121 -10.66 9.59 0.09
C GLU A 121 -9.35 9.56 -0.70
N GLN A 122 -8.20 9.68 -0.04
CA GLN A 122 -6.90 9.54 -0.71
C GLN A 122 -6.74 8.16 -1.37
N ILE A 123 -7.11 7.07 -0.69
CA ILE A 123 -7.05 5.73 -1.30
C ILE A 123 -8.04 5.59 -2.46
N ARG A 124 -9.21 6.26 -2.42
CA ARG A 124 -10.12 6.33 -3.58
C ARG A 124 -9.46 7.03 -4.77
N HIS A 125 -8.79 8.16 -4.51
CA HIS A 125 -8.05 8.88 -5.55
C HIS A 125 -6.91 8.02 -6.11
N ALA A 126 -6.22 7.24 -5.28
CA ALA A 126 -5.21 6.28 -5.74
C ALA A 126 -5.82 5.19 -6.65
N CYS A 127 -6.99 4.66 -6.29
CA CYS A 127 -7.71 3.70 -7.13
C CYS A 127 -8.16 4.34 -8.44
N LEU A 128 -8.71 5.55 -8.41
CA LEU A 128 -9.12 6.28 -9.62
C LEU A 128 -7.93 6.57 -10.54
N PHE A 129 -6.82 7.06 -9.98
CA PHE A 129 -5.57 7.29 -10.72
C PHE A 129 -5.11 6.03 -11.45
N LEU A 130 -5.08 4.89 -10.77
CA LEU A 130 -4.69 3.61 -11.36
C LEU A 130 -5.68 3.16 -12.43
N TRP A 131 -6.98 3.35 -12.22
CA TRP A 131 -7.99 3.01 -13.21
C TRP A 131 -7.85 3.87 -14.46
N LEU A 132 -7.72 5.19 -14.34
CA LEU A 132 -7.51 6.11 -15.47
C LEU A 132 -6.22 5.78 -16.26
N ARG A 133 -5.18 5.32 -15.56
CA ARG A 133 -3.90 4.96 -16.17
C ARG A 133 -3.92 3.62 -16.88
N THR A 134 -4.72 2.67 -16.39
CA THR A 134 -4.64 1.26 -16.82
C THR A 134 -5.93 0.73 -17.42
N GLU A 135 -7.06 1.40 -17.21
CA GLU A 135 -8.41 0.96 -17.56
C GLU A 135 -8.77 -0.42 -17.00
N ARG A 136 -8.23 -0.78 -15.83
CA ARG A 136 -8.37 -2.11 -15.22
C ARG A 136 -9.15 -2.07 -13.94
N ARG A 137 -10.03 -3.04 -13.77
CA ARG A 137 -10.55 -3.39 -12.46
C ARG A 137 -9.39 -3.88 -11.60
N MET A 138 -9.43 -3.54 -10.31
CA MET A 138 -8.38 -3.90 -9.39
C MET A 138 -8.92 -4.56 -8.14
N MET A 139 -8.12 -5.46 -7.58
CA MET A 139 -8.32 -5.98 -6.22
C MET A 139 -7.67 -5.01 -5.23
N VAL A 140 -8.41 -4.60 -4.22
CA VAL A 140 -7.85 -3.80 -3.11
C VAL A 140 -7.62 -4.72 -1.92
N TYR A 141 -6.41 -4.70 -1.36
CA TYR A 141 -6.06 -5.47 -0.17
C TYR A 141 -5.11 -4.68 0.72
N GLY A 142 -5.00 -5.06 1.97
CA GLY A 142 -4.16 -4.34 2.91
C GLY A 142 -3.91 -5.11 4.19
N HIS A 143 -2.98 -4.62 4.97
CA HIS A 143 -2.60 -5.17 6.26
C HIS A 143 -2.99 -4.22 7.39
N SER A 144 -3.61 -4.73 8.48
CA SER A 144 -3.95 -3.93 9.68
C SER A 144 -4.81 -2.70 9.34
N ALA A 145 -4.35 -1.48 9.63
CA ALA A 145 -5.03 -0.24 9.23
C ALA A 145 -5.29 -0.18 7.72
N GLY A 146 -4.39 -0.71 6.88
CA GLY A 146 -4.59 -0.84 5.45
C GLY A 146 -5.72 -1.80 5.08
N GLY A 147 -5.95 -2.85 5.88
CA GLY A 147 -7.11 -3.74 5.74
C GLY A 147 -8.43 -3.02 6.01
N HIS A 148 -8.47 -2.13 7.01
CA HIS A 148 -9.62 -1.24 7.23
C HIS A 148 -9.85 -0.33 6.03
N LEU A 149 -8.80 0.31 5.49
CA LEU A 149 -8.90 1.18 4.31
C LEU A 149 -9.38 0.40 3.08
N ALA A 150 -8.89 -0.82 2.87
CA ALA A 150 -9.35 -1.69 1.79
C ALA A 150 -10.84 -2.04 1.93
N ALA A 151 -11.31 -2.36 3.14
CA ALA A 151 -12.73 -2.63 3.40
C ALA A 151 -13.60 -1.37 3.18
N ALA A 152 -13.09 -0.18 3.53
CA ALA A 152 -13.78 1.07 3.30
C ALA A 152 -14.02 1.36 1.81
N MET A 153 -13.17 0.86 0.90
CA MET A 153 -13.39 1.00 -0.55
C MET A 153 -14.65 0.28 -1.03
N LEU A 154 -15.07 -0.77 -0.34
CA LEU A 154 -16.29 -1.53 -0.65
C LEU A 154 -17.52 -0.99 0.09
N ALA A 155 -17.32 -0.51 1.33
CA ALA A 155 -18.42 -0.17 2.24
C ALA A 155 -18.99 1.23 2.04
N THR A 156 -18.24 2.13 1.39
CA THR A 156 -18.63 3.54 1.27
C THR A 156 -18.72 3.94 -0.21
N GLN A 157 -19.82 4.58 -0.59
CA GLN A 157 -19.91 5.23 -1.90
C GLN A 157 -19.08 6.53 -1.89
N PRO A 158 -18.50 6.96 -3.03
CA PRO A 158 -17.87 8.26 -3.13
C PRO A 158 -18.85 9.34 -2.66
N ARG A 159 -18.38 10.25 -1.83
CA ARG A 159 -19.13 11.46 -1.52
C ARG A 159 -19.02 12.32 -2.77
N ASP A 160 -20.13 12.46 -3.49
CA ASP A 160 -20.27 13.29 -4.67
C ASP A 160 -19.39 12.84 -5.88
N ALA A 161 -19.97 12.00 -6.70
CA ALA A 161 -19.54 11.85 -8.09
C ALA A 161 -20.34 12.80 -8.97
#